data_235986501b483954e08151bd2d65f529
#
_entry.id   235986501b483954e08151bd2d65f529
#
_cell.length_a   1.000
_cell.length_b   1.000
_cell.length_c   1.000
_cell.angle_alpha   90.00
_cell.angle_beta   90.00
_cell.angle_gamma   90.00
#
_symmetry.space_group_name_H-M   'P 1'
#
loop_
_entity.id
_entity.type
_entity.pdbx_description
1 polymer ?
#
loop_
_entity_poly.entity_id
_entity_poly.type
_entity_poly.pdbx_seq_one_letter_code
_entity_poly.pdbx_strand_id
1 'polypeptide(L)'
;VRVDRGAAQKLNRIILDTSKSPNDGPAGYELYLSTGEGDTWKLVASGKNAGSVQIISFPAEETSKFKIAQTGTKGNYWSIHELYAACVDDPSTGILPDASSSAAEMFYYNGQLSWSGLGNDMSTRIEIVDLSGRRLLLQDTNANFLELSGMQKGFYIVIATNGTNVLRKKLFFKD
;
A
#
# COMPACT_ATOMS: atom_id res chain seq x y z
N VAL A 1 16.93 -4.76 1.54
CA VAL A 1 16.92 -5.14 0.11
C VAL A 1 17.31 -3.94 -0.72
N ARG A 2 18.17 -4.13 -1.72
CA ARG A 2 18.56 -3.14 -2.73
C ARG A 2 18.24 -3.68 -4.10
N VAL A 3 17.62 -2.89 -4.94
CA VAL A 3 17.19 -3.26 -6.30
C VAL A 3 17.76 -2.26 -7.29
N ASP A 4 18.40 -2.75 -8.33
CA ASP A 4 18.82 -2.00 -9.52
C ASP A 4 17.94 -2.44 -10.68
N ARG A 5 17.25 -1.50 -11.32
CA ARG A 5 16.32 -1.74 -12.44
C ARG A 5 16.97 -1.50 -13.80
N GLY A 6 18.23 -1.11 -13.81
CA GLY A 6 18.99 -0.74 -15.01
C GLY A 6 18.67 0.69 -15.46
N ALA A 7 17.62 0.88 -16.23
CA ALA A 7 17.20 2.22 -16.70
C ALA A 7 16.38 2.96 -15.65
N ALA A 8 16.52 4.30 -15.61
CA ALA A 8 15.68 5.16 -14.82
C ALA A 8 14.24 5.14 -15.36
N GLN A 9 13.28 4.99 -14.48
CA GLN A 9 11.84 4.96 -14.77
C GLN A 9 11.09 5.62 -13.62
N LYS A 10 9.96 6.22 -13.91
CA LYS A 10 9.07 6.74 -12.87
C LYS A 10 8.61 5.62 -11.95
N LEU A 11 8.59 5.92 -10.66
CA LEU A 11 8.20 5.01 -9.59
C LEU A 11 7.44 5.80 -8.53
N ASN A 12 6.28 5.29 -8.10
CA ASN A 12 5.52 5.85 -6.99
C ASN A 12 4.93 4.78 -6.07
N ARG A 13 5.21 3.51 -6.36
CA ARG A 13 4.66 2.39 -5.58
C ARG A 13 5.61 1.21 -5.55
N ILE A 14 5.80 0.67 -4.35
CA ILE A 14 6.45 -0.62 -4.11
C ILE A 14 5.45 -1.52 -3.38
N ILE A 15 5.36 -2.77 -3.79
CA ILE A 15 4.59 -3.80 -3.09
C ILE A 15 5.54 -4.90 -2.67
N LEU A 16 5.51 -5.23 -1.39
CA LEU A 16 6.25 -6.35 -0.80
C LEU A 16 5.25 -7.42 -0.38
N ASP A 17 5.40 -8.62 -0.89
CA ASP A 17 4.58 -9.77 -0.52
C ASP A 17 5.41 -10.73 0.35
N THR A 18 4.98 -10.93 1.58
CA THR A 18 5.52 -11.87 2.57
C THR A 18 4.49 -12.93 2.97
N SER A 19 3.40 -13.08 2.19
CA SER A 19 2.22 -13.88 2.56
C SER A 19 2.54 -15.36 2.80
N LYS A 20 3.57 -15.90 2.14
CA LYS A 20 4.03 -17.31 2.36
C LYS A 20 4.80 -17.49 3.68
N SER A 21 5.24 -16.39 4.31
CA SER A 21 5.95 -16.38 5.60
C SER A 21 5.49 -15.20 6.45
N PRO A 22 4.24 -15.19 6.91
CA PRO A 22 3.61 -14.01 7.50
C PRO A 22 4.24 -13.56 8.82
N ASN A 23 5.02 -14.43 9.47
CA ASN A 23 5.75 -14.12 10.70
C ASN A 23 7.15 -13.55 10.44
N ASP A 24 7.65 -13.61 9.20
CA ASP A 24 8.98 -13.19 8.81
C ASP A 24 8.93 -11.80 8.16
N GLY A 25 8.52 -10.80 8.89
CA GLY A 25 8.44 -9.43 8.38
C GLY A 25 9.19 -8.44 9.26
N PRO A 26 9.54 -7.26 8.73
CA PRO A 26 10.12 -6.20 9.54
C PRO A 26 9.07 -5.61 10.50
N ALA A 27 9.50 -5.04 11.62
CA ALA A 27 8.63 -4.25 12.48
C ALA A 27 8.23 -2.92 11.81
N GLY A 28 9.12 -2.40 10.97
CA GLY A 28 8.91 -1.22 10.15
C GLY A 28 9.90 -1.17 8.99
N TYR A 29 9.77 -0.16 8.16
CA TYR A 29 10.58 0.02 6.96
C TYR A 29 10.93 1.48 6.69
N GLU A 30 11.98 1.66 5.93
CA GLU A 30 12.35 2.91 5.26
C GLU A 30 12.64 2.61 3.79
N LEU A 31 12.03 3.39 2.88
CA LEU A 31 12.25 3.31 1.45
C LEU A 31 13.09 4.49 0.98
N TYR A 32 14.14 4.19 0.24
CA TYR A 32 15.04 5.17 -0.33
C TYR A 32 15.13 4.99 -1.84
N LEU A 33 15.18 6.10 -2.58
CA LEU A 33 15.48 6.15 -4.00
C LEU A 33 16.89 6.68 -4.22
N SER A 34 17.58 6.20 -5.26
CA SER A 34 18.85 6.73 -5.67
C SER A 34 18.65 8.09 -6.36
N THR A 35 19.48 9.08 -6.00
CA THR A 35 19.42 10.44 -6.56
C THR A 35 20.39 10.67 -7.71
N GLY A 36 21.04 9.63 -8.24
CA GLY A 36 21.98 9.74 -9.35
C GLY A 36 23.14 8.74 -9.28
N GLU A 37 24.32 9.15 -9.74
CA GLU A 37 25.52 8.33 -9.67
C GLU A 37 26.02 8.18 -8.24
N GLY A 38 26.54 7.00 -7.92
CA GLY A 38 27.05 6.67 -6.60
C GLY A 38 26.00 6.12 -5.63
N ASP A 39 26.32 6.11 -4.34
CA ASP A 39 25.47 5.57 -3.25
C ASP A 39 24.72 6.68 -2.48
N THR A 40 24.25 7.69 -3.21
CA THR A 40 23.41 8.74 -2.63
C THR A 40 21.94 8.32 -2.63
N TRP A 41 21.29 8.45 -1.47
CA TRP A 41 19.96 7.94 -1.23
C TRP A 41 19.05 8.98 -0.60
N LYS A 42 17.87 9.18 -1.18
CA LYS A 42 16.80 10.03 -0.65
C LYS A 42 15.76 9.16 0.01
N LEU A 43 15.43 9.40 1.27
CA LEU A 43 14.29 8.79 1.94
C LEU A 43 13.00 9.35 1.32
N VAL A 44 12.11 8.46 0.87
CA VAL A 44 10.84 8.84 0.24
C VAL A 44 9.62 8.30 0.97
N ALA A 45 9.78 7.25 1.76
CA ALA A 45 8.71 6.72 2.59
C ALA A 45 9.27 5.96 3.80
N SER A 46 8.53 5.96 4.89
CA SER A 46 8.80 5.13 6.07
C SER A 46 7.48 4.74 6.74
N GLY A 47 7.47 3.61 7.44
CA GLY A 47 6.27 3.17 8.12
C GLY A 47 6.48 1.92 8.96
N LYS A 48 5.39 1.49 9.63
CA LYS A 48 5.31 0.20 10.31
C LYS A 48 4.82 -0.86 9.32
N ASN A 49 5.13 -2.13 9.61
CA ASN A 49 4.60 -3.23 8.81
C ASN A 49 3.08 -3.31 8.98
N ALA A 50 2.37 -3.31 7.86
CA ALA A 50 0.90 -3.29 7.80
C ALA A 50 0.28 -4.67 7.57
N GLY A 51 1.09 -5.74 7.50
CA GLY A 51 0.58 -7.10 7.24
C GLY A 51 1.50 -7.90 6.32
N SER A 52 0.99 -9.02 5.81
CA SER A 52 1.72 -9.90 4.91
C SER A 52 1.97 -9.31 3.52
N VAL A 53 1.17 -8.34 3.11
CA VAL A 53 1.38 -7.53 1.90
C VAL A 53 1.55 -6.08 2.32
N GLN A 54 2.74 -5.54 2.08
CA GLN A 54 3.09 -4.15 2.38
C GLN A 54 3.05 -3.33 1.10
N ILE A 55 2.15 -2.35 1.02
CA ILE A 55 2.09 -1.39 -0.08
C ILE A 55 2.69 -0.08 0.40
N ILE A 56 3.71 0.39 -0.31
CA ILE A 56 4.42 1.63 -0.02
C ILE A 56 4.19 2.59 -1.18
N SER A 57 3.44 3.67 -0.93
CA SER A 57 3.20 4.72 -1.91
C SER A 57 3.99 5.98 -1.54
N PHE A 58 4.43 6.72 -2.55
CA PHE A 58 5.21 7.95 -2.40
C PHE A 58 5.03 8.82 -3.66
N PRO A 59 5.41 10.12 -3.63
CA PRO A 59 5.38 10.97 -4.82
C PRO A 59 6.18 10.37 -5.97
N ALA A 60 5.65 10.45 -7.19
CA ALA A 60 6.30 9.87 -8.36
C ALA A 60 7.67 10.51 -8.62
N GLU A 61 8.71 9.68 -8.63
CA GLU A 61 10.09 10.08 -8.89
C GLU A 61 10.75 9.19 -9.93
N GLU A 62 11.64 9.74 -10.72
CA GLU A 62 12.42 9.00 -11.70
C GLU A 62 13.67 8.42 -11.03
N THR A 63 13.81 7.11 -11.08
CA THR A 63 14.94 6.40 -10.45
C THR A 63 15.23 5.07 -11.15
N SER A 64 16.50 4.70 -11.18
CA SER A 64 16.92 3.35 -11.59
C SER A 64 17.12 2.40 -10.41
N LYS A 65 17.27 2.93 -9.18
CA LYS A 65 17.60 2.12 -8.00
C LYS A 65 16.78 2.52 -6.80
N PHE A 66 16.38 1.54 -6.02
CA PHE A 66 15.78 1.78 -4.72
C PHE A 66 16.31 0.82 -3.67
N LYS A 67 16.21 1.22 -2.41
CA LYS A 67 16.63 0.44 -1.24
C LYS A 67 15.51 0.46 -0.22
N ILE A 68 15.18 -0.72 0.31
CA ILE A 68 14.27 -0.85 1.45
C ILE A 68 15.10 -1.35 2.62
N ALA A 69 15.16 -0.55 3.67
CA ALA A 69 15.78 -0.89 4.94
C ALA A 69 14.71 -1.33 5.93
N GLN A 70 15.00 -2.37 6.69
CA GLN A 70 14.21 -2.79 7.83
C GLN A 70 14.47 -1.85 9.00
N THR A 71 13.42 -1.42 9.68
CA THR A 71 13.51 -0.72 10.96
C THR A 71 12.84 -1.54 12.06
N GLY A 72 13.52 -1.63 13.23
CA GLY A 72 13.09 -2.48 14.33
C GLY A 72 13.24 -3.98 14.04
N THR A 73 13.09 -4.78 15.08
CA THR A 73 13.19 -6.25 15.03
C THR A 73 11.84 -6.89 15.26
N LYS A 74 11.41 -7.77 14.33
CA LYS A 74 10.28 -8.65 14.50
C LYS A 74 10.66 -10.00 13.92
N GLY A 75 10.99 -10.96 14.79
CA GLY A 75 11.49 -12.27 14.37
C GLY A 75 12.96 -12.25 13.90
N ASN A 76 13.42 -13.35 13.33
CA ASN A 76 14.81 -13.57 12.95
C ASN A 76 15.09 -13.32 11.46
N TYR A 77 14.04 -13.25 10.63
CA TYR A 77 14.18 -13.18 9.18
C TYR A 77 13.25 -12.14 8.58
N TRP A 78 13.59 -11.70 7.38
CA TRP A 78 12.72 -10.94 6.49
C TRP A 78 12.59 -11.71 5.18
N SER A 79 11.50 -12.45 5.04
CA SER A 79 11.21 -13.26 3.87
C SER A 79 10.34 -12.46 2.91
N ILE A 80 10.93 -11.98 1.82
CA ILE A 80 10.23 -11.34 0.72
C ILE A 80 10.07 -12.40 -0.37
N HIS A 81 8.82 -12.76 -0.70
CA HIS A 81 8.51 -13.72 -1.74
C HIS A 81 8.37 -13.05 -3.09
N GLU A 82 7.72 -11.88 -3.10
CA GLU A 82 7.57 -11.09 -4.31
C GLU A 82 7.76 -9.60 -3.99
N LEU A 83 8.32 -8.89 -4.95
CA LEU A 83 8.53 -7.45 -4.90
C LEU A 83 8.14 -6.85 -6.24
N TYR A 84 7.17 -5.95 -6.20
CA TYR A 84 6.73 -5.19 -7.37
C TYR A 84 7.08 -3.72 -7.21
N ALA A 85 7.53 -3.12 -8.31
CA ALA A 85 7.83 -1.70 -8.39
C ALA A 85 7.11 -1.12 -9.61
N ALA A 86 6.28 -0.11 -9.42
CA ALA A 86 5.45 0.46 -10.46
C ALA A 86 5.29 1.98 -10.34
N CYS A 87 5.01 2.63 -11.45
CA CYS A 87 4.35 3.92 -11.47
C CYS A 87 2.88 3.69 -11.81
N VAL A 88 2.00 4.06 -10.91
CA VAL A 88 0.56 3.95 -11.11
C VAL A 88 0.02 5.34 -11.28
N ASP A 89 -0.50 5.63 -12.47
CA ASP A 89 -1.25 6.85 -12.68
C ASP A 89 -2.54 6.76 -11.87
N ASP A 90 -2.75 7.72 -10.98
CA ASP A 90 -4.02 7.81 -10.25
C ASP A 90 -5.06 8.47 -11.17
N PRO A 91 -6.04 7.71 -11.70
CA PRO A 91 -7.06 8.28 -12.58
C PRO A 91 -8.03 9.23 -11.86
N SER A 92 -7.85 9.45 -10.57
CA SER A 92 -8.79 10.22 -9.73
C SER A 92 -8.41 11.69 -9.51
N THR A 93 -7.27 12.18 -10.00
CA THR A 93 -6.84 13.53 -9.66
C THR A 93 -6.88 14.52 -10.83
N GLY A 94 -8.02 15.15 -10.99
CA GLY A 94 -8.10 16.49 -11.59
C GLY A 94 -7.73 17.63 -10.63
N ILE A 95 -7.31 17.35 -9.38
CA ILE A 95 -6.89 18.35 -8.40
C ILE A 95 -5.71 17.77 -7.63
N LEU A 96 -4.54 18.43 -7.72
CA LEU A 96 -3.38 18.12 -6.89
C LEU A 96 -3.72 18.45 -5.43
N PRO A 97 -3.70 17.49 -4.49
CA PRO A 97 -3.77 17.84 -3.08
C PRO A 97 -2.48 18.52 -2.67
N ASP A 98 -2.63 19.58 -1.88
CA ASP A 98 -1.54 20.31 -1.25
C ASP A 98 -0.58 19.34 -0.53
N ALA A 99 0.72 19.56 -0.66
CA ALA A 99 1.79 18.65 -0.23
C ALA A 99 1.93 18.44 1.29
N SER A 100 0.90 18.74 2.08
CA SER A 100 0.92 18.70 3.54
C SER A 100 -0.06 17.72 4.19
N SER A 101 -0.88 16.99 3.42
CA SER A 101 -1.71 15.91 3.96
C SER A 101 -1.35 14.58 3.30
N SER A 102 -1.07 13.56 4.08
CA SER A 102 -0.99 12.18 3.58
C SER A 102 -2.36 11.82 2.98
N ALA A 103 -2.47 11.88 1.65
CA ALA A 103 -3.71 11.53 0.98
C ALA A 103 -4.12 10.11 1.39
N ALA A 104 -5.36 9.95 1.83
CA ALA A 104 -5.88 8.64 2.17
C ALA A 104 -5.90 7.76 0.92
N GLU A 105 -5.32 6.58 1.01
CA GLU A 105 -5.22 5.63 -0.08
C GLU A 105 -5.79 4.26 0.28
N MET A 106 -6.25 3.54 -0.74
CA MET A 106 -6.82 2.20 -0.58
C MET A 106 -6.41 1.33 -1.75
N PHE A 107 -6.03 0.08 -1.47
CA PHE A 107 -5.57 -0.88 -2.46
C PHE A 107 -6.12 -2.26 -2.17
N TYR A 108 -6.34 -3.02 -3.24
CA TYR A 108 -6.61 -4.45 -3.16
C TYR A 108 -5.53 -5.22 -3.90
N TYR A 109 -4.93 -6.18 -3.23
CA TYR A 109 -3.92 -7.05 -3.79
C TYR A 109 -3.96 -8.41 -3.10
N ASN A 110 -3.95 -9.48 -3.87
CA ASN A 110 -3.83 -10.88 -3.41
C ASN A 110 -4.77 -11.23 -2.25
N GLY A 111 -6.07 -10.91 -2.39
CA GLY A 111 -7.06 -11.19 -1.35
C GLY A 111 -7.09 -10.21 -0.17
N GLN A 112 -6.16 -9.25 -0.12
CA GLN A 112 -6.09 -8.27 0.96
C GLN A 112 -6.49 -6.88 0.47
N LEU A 113 -7.39 -6.23 1.18
CA LEU A 113 -7.71 -4.82 1.08
C LEU A 113 -6.89 -4.06 2.12
N SER A 114 -6.14 -3.04 1.72
CA SER A 114 -5.34 -2.22 2.62
C SER A 114 -5.61 -0.74 2.38
N TRP A 115 -5.50 0.08 3.43
CA TRP A 115 -5.68 1.53 3.34
C TRP A 115 -4.71 2.28 4.26
N SER A 116 -4.52 3.57 3.96
CA SER A 116 -3.69 4.49 4.73
C SER A 116 -4.31 5.88 4.75
N GLY A 117 -3.86 6.73 5.68
CA GLY A 117 -4.25 8.15 5.72
C GLY A 117 -5.65 8.45 6.26
N LEU A 118 -6.39 7.45 6.77
CA LEU A 118 -7.72 7.67 7.36
C LEU A 118 -7.68 8.07 8.85
N GLY A 119 -6.51 8.07 9.47
CA GLY A 119 -6.36 8.22 10.93
C GLY A 119 -6.34 6.85 11.63
N ASN A 120 -5.80 6.83 12.85
CA ASN A 120 -5.63 5.59 13.62
C ASN A 120 -6.37 5.61 14.97
N ASP A 121 -7.13 6.66 15.24
CA ASP A 121 -7.71 6.92 16.57
C ASP A 121 -9.05 6.22 16.81
N MET A 122 -9.65 5.67 15.75
CA MET A 122 -10.97 5.00 15.81
C MET A 122 -10.97 3.77 14.92
N SER A 123 -11.95 2.86 15.13
CA SER A 123 -12.15 1.75 14.21
C SER A 123 -12.57 2.26 12.84
N THR A 124 -12.08 1.60 11.79
CA THR A 124 -12.44 1.89 10.41
C THR A 124 -13.56 0.96 9.98
N ARG A 125 -14.65 1.54 9.51
CA ARG A 125 -15.77 0.80 8.88
C ARG A 125 -15.50 0.62 7.42
N ILE A 126 -15.48 -0.62 6.97
CA ILE A 126 -15.32 -1.00 5.57
C ILE A 126 -16.65 -1.48 5.03
N GLU A 127 -17.10 -0.85 3.96
CA GLU A 127 -18.26 -1.27 3.18
C GLU A 127 -17.83 -1.60 1.74
N ILE A 128 -18.26 -2.76 1.22
CA ILE A 128 -18.02 -3.16 -0.16
C ILE A 128 -19.36 -3.35 -0.84
N VAL A 129 -19.53 -2.66 -1.96
CA VAL A 129 -20.74 -2.77 -2.79
C VAL A 129 -20.36 -3.16 -4.22
N ASP A 130 -21.24 -3.91 -4.87
CA ASP A 130 -21.11 -4.19 -6.29
C ASP A 130 -21.55 -2.98 -7.15
N LEU A 131 -21.39 -3.07 -8.46
CA LEU A 131 -21.75 -1.97 -9.37
C LEU A 131 -23.27 -1.72 -9.45
N SER A 132 -24.09 -2.63 -8.94
CA SER A 132 -25.55 -2.43 -8.81
C SER A 132 -25.93 -1.69 -7.52
N GLY A 133 -24.96 -1.43 -6.63
CA GLY A 133 -25.17 -0.80 -5.34
C GLY A 133 -25.56 -1.79 -4.22
N ARG A 134 -25.56 -3.10 -4.50
CA ARG A 134 -25.81 -4.11 -3.47
C ARG A 134 -24.62 -4.24 -2.56
N ARG A 135 -24.86 -4.12 -1.25
CA ARG A 135 -23.84 -4.33 -0.22
C ARG A 135 -23.47 -5.80 -0.11
N LEU A 136 -22.19 -6.10 -0.22
CA LEU A 136 -21.62 -7.44 -0.11
C LEU A 136 -20.91 -7.66 1.22
N LEU A 137 -20.31 -6.58 1.79
CA LEU A 137 -19.62 -6.62 3.07
C LEU A 137 -19.83 -5.33 3.83
N LEU A 138 -19.99 -5.45 5.15
CA LEU A 138 -19.90 -4.33 6.10
C LEU A 138 -19.16 -4.86 7.34
N GLN A 139 -18.01 -4.29 7.63
CA GLN A 139 -17.16 -4.73 8.74
C GLN A 139 -16.42 -3.56 9.37
N ASP A 140 -16.36 -3.55 10.70
CA ASP A 140 -15.54 -2.62 11.47
C ASP A 140 -14.21 -3.32 11.85
N THR A 141 -13.08 -2.60 11.74
CA THR A 141 -11.75 -3.11 12.07
C THR A 141 -10.84 -2.02 12.64
N ASN A 142 -9.97 -2.41 13.56
CA ASN A 142 -8.91 -1.53 14.09
C ASN A 142 -7.58 -1.70 13.33
N ALA A 143 -7.51 -2.66 12.40
CA ALA A 143 -6.37 -2.81 11.50
C ALA A 143 -6.53 -1.84 10.32
N ASN A 144 -5.45 -1.57 9.63
CA ASN A 144 -5.43 -0.82 8.37
C ASN A 144 -5.48 -1.74 7.13
N PHE A 145 -5.90 -2.96 7.34
CA PHE A 145 -6.13 -3.95 6.30
C PHE A 145 -7.28 -4.89 6.66
N LEU A 146 -7.81 -5.58 5.65
CA LEU A 146 -8.85 -6.59 5.76
C LEU A 146 -8.59 -7.72 4.75
N GLU A 147 -8.55 -8.95 5.24
CA GLU A 147 -8.51 -10.14 4.39
C GLU A 147 -9.90 -10.41 3.79
N LEU A 148 -9.98 -10.48 2.48
CA LEU A 148 -11.21 -10.70 1.72
C LEU A 148 -11.17 -12.06 1.06
N SER A 149 -11.58 -13.10 1.78
CA SER A 149 -11.71 -14.45 1.23
C SER A 149 -13.08 -14.62 0.57
N GLY A 150 -13.12 -15.29 -0.59
CA GLY A 150 -14.36 -15.67 -1.26
C GLY A 150 -15.06 -14.56 -2.06
N MET A 151 -14.45 -13.40 -2.21
CA MET A 151 -14.95 -12.37 -3.12
C MET A 151 -14.70 -12.80 -4.57
N GLN A 152 -15.73 -12.74 -5.40
CA GLN A 152 -15.59 -13.07 -6.81
C GLN A 152 -14.76 -12.00 -7.54
N LYS A 153 -14.07 -12.42 -8.60
CA LYS A 153 -13.37 -11.50 -9.49
C LYS A 153 -14.33 -10.47 -10.08
N GLY A 154 -14.00 -9.20 -9.98
CA GLY A 154 -14.87 -8.14 -10.50
C GLY A 154 -14.52 -6.76 -9.98
N PHE A 155 -15.28 -5.76 -10.45
CA PHE A 155 -15.20 -4.39 -9.95
C PHE A 155 -16.13 -4.17 -8.78
N TYR A 156 -15.63 -3.53 -7.75
CA TYR A 156 -16.37 -3.17 -6.55
C TYR A 156 -16.09 -1.72 -6.15
N ILE A 157 -17.06 -1.11 -5.50
CA ILE A 157 -16.86 0.17 -4.83
C ILE A 157 -16.60 -0.15 -3.36
N VAL A 158 -15.43 0.25 -2.87
CA VAL A 158 -15.04 0.10 -1.47
C VAL A 158 -15.10 1.45 -0.80
N ILE A 159 -15.72 1.50 0.37
CA ILE A 159 -15.88 2.69 1.19
C ILE A 159 -15.27 2.38 2.55
N ALA A 160 -14.27 3.16 2.94
CA ALA A 160 -13.68 3.11 4.27
C ALA A 160 -14.00 4.39 5.02
N THR A 161 -14.57 4.26 6.21
CA THR A 161 -14.98 5.39 7.06
C THR A 161 -14.31 5.27 8.42
N ASN A 162 -13.60 6.34 8.83
CA ASN A 162 -13.00 6.48 10.16
C ASN A 162 -13.36 7.85 10.72
N GLY A 163 -14.27 7.89 11.67
CA GLY A 163 -14.84 9.14 12.16
C GLY A 163 -15.48 9.95 11.04
N THR A 164 -14.96 11.15 10.78
CA THR A 164 -15.41 12.04 9.70
C THR A 164 -14.70 11.80 8.37
N ASN A 165 -13.63 11.02 8.38
CA ASN A 165 -12.84 10.72 7.17
C ASN A 165 -13.48 9.60 6.38
N VAL A 166 -13.71 9.84 5.09
CA VAL A 166 -14.29 8.86 4.18
C VAL A 166 -13.41 8.72 2.95
N LEU A 167 -12.97 7.49 2.70
CA LEU A 167 -12.25 7.12 1.48
C LEU A 167 -13.15 6.20 0.65
N ARG A 168 -13.36 6.58 -0.62
CA ARG A 168 -14.13 5.76 -1.55
C ARG A 168 -13.32 5.48 -2.80
N LYS A 169 -13.24 4.21 -3.18
CA LYS A 169 -12.49 3.80 -4.37
C LYS A 169 -13.17 2.66 -5.12
N LYS A 170 -13.13 2.72 -6.45
CA LYS A 170 -13.48 1.59 -7.32
C LYS A 170 -12.24 0.72 -7.47
N LEU A 171 -12.32 -0.54 -7.07
CA LEU A 171 -11.24 -1.50 -7.12
C LEU A 171 -11.62 -2.71 -7.97
N PHE A 172 -10.63 -3.31 -8.62
CA PHE A 172 -10.78 -4.58 -9.30
C PHE A 172 -10.21 -5.69 -8.41
N PHE A 173 -11.06 -6.62 -7.99
CA PHE A 173 -10.65 -7.79 -7.22
C PHE A 173 -10.29 -8.90 -8.20
N LYS A 174 -9.12 -9.45 -8.02
CA LYS A 174 -8.55 -10.52 -8.81
C LYS A 174 -8.26 -11.70 -7.87
N ASP A 175 -8.50 -12.90 -8.35
CA ASP A 175 -8.09 -14.14 -7.64
C ASP A 175 -6.58 -14.22 -7.49
#